data_de8d825f79ab444e63e42ae40129e449
#
_entry.id   de8d825f79ab444e63e42ae40129e449
#
_cell.length_a   1.000
_cell.length_b   1.000
_cell.length_c   1.000
_cell.angle_alpha   90.00
_cell.angle_beta   90.00
_cell.angle_gamma   90.00
#
_symmetry.space_group_name_H-M   'P 1'
#
loop_
_entity.id
_entity.type
_entity.pdbx_description
1 polymer ?
#
loop_
_entity_poly.entity_id
_entity_poly.type
_entity_poly.pdbx_seq_one_letter_code
_entity_poly.pdbx_strand_id
1 'polypeptide(L)'
;MNDTFINRLLFFAVLSLLGACTSVGPGKLFRSASPHDQYAQSLRDARLERTALGTDWLTTADRALKDSVLITVPYRESGYFSSSRPFALGYRLNGQRGDKFIIKVDVQGQEPVQVFIDVFELNETNRDPDRLSSAKADTNLLELEIRRTRTHLVRIQPELLRSGRYTLSITREPILSFPVVGRDSRQISSYFGVPRDAGRRRHEGIDIFAPRGTPAIAASDGYISGVGTNNLGGNVVYVSDSRRNQTLYYAHLDSQAVQQGQKVSVGDTVGFVGNTGNARTTGPHLHFGIYSSNTGAVNPLPFVRRGTGPARQALLAAETLGDSVRISSTRAVVRQSPNGDAPVLRTLPRSSAFTIVGGTATWLRVDLPDGVTGYVASSVVEPARRVLRRASLPVGTDLLEAASPQAAVIETLPSGSAVDVLGVFGSFQLVRHTTGLTGWLSQAP
;
A
#
# COMPACT_ATOMS: atom_id res chain seq x y z
N MET A 1 58.45 -42.33 16.83
CA MET A 1 58.32 -41.46 15.63
C MET A 1 57.01 -41.88 14.95
N ASN A 2 56.08 -40.99 14.77
CA ASN A 2 54.85 -41.04 13.93
C ASN A 2 53.46 -40.90 14.56
N ASP A 3 53.31 -40.40 15.79
CA ASP A 3 51.96 -40.12 16.28
C ASP A 3 51.58 -38.60 16.30
N THR A 4 52.54 -37.72 16.00
CA THR A 4 52.34 -36.26 16.03
C THR A 4 51.95 -35.66 14.68
N PHE A 5 52.10 -36.42 13.58
CA PHE A 5 51.82 -35.93 12.23
C PHE A 5 50.37 -36.16 11.78
N ILE A 6 49.70 -37.19 12.31
CA ILE A 6 48.32 -37.53 11.93
C ILE A 6 47.32 -36.59 12.64
N ASN A 7 47.61 -36.16 13.85
CA ASN A 7 46.73 -35.22 14.58
C ASN A 7 46.77 -33.77 14.05
N ARG A 8 47.82 -33.38 13.34
CA ARG A 8 47.88 -32.05 12.70
C ARG A 8 47.14 -31.99 11.36
N LEU A 9 47.02 -33.11 10.63
CA LEU A 9 46.26 -33.19 9.40
C LEU A 9 44.74 -33.23 9.64
N LEU A 10 44.29 -33.86 10.73
CA LEU A 10 42.88 -33.90 11.12
C LEU A 10 42.37 -32.54 11.63
N PHE A 11 43.25 -31.72 12.25
CA PHE A 11 42.87 -30.39 12.74
C PHE A 11 42.74 -29.35 11.59
N PHE A 12 43.49 -29.52 10.46
CA PHE A 12 43.38 -28.67 9.29
C PHE A 12 42.22 -29.06 8.37
N ALA A 13 41.77 -30.32 8.38
CA ALA A 13 40.64 -30.77 7.58
C ALA A 13 39.27 -30.37 8.16
N VAL A 14 39.19 -30.15 9.49
CA VAL A 14 37.95 -29.68 10.17
C VAL A 14 37.77 -28.17 10.09
N LEU A 15 38.87 -27.41 9.88
CA LEU A 15 38.79 -25.94 9.74
C LEU A 15 38.40 -25.46 8.33
N SER A 16 38.48 -26.32 7.32
CA SER A 16 38.15 -25.97 5.91
C SER A 16 36.68 -26.28 5.53
N LEU A 17 35.87 -26.86 6.43
CA LEU A 17 34.44 -27.12 6.24
C LEU A 17 33.52 -26.06 6.83
N LEU A 18 34.05 -25.03 7.48
CA LEU A 18 33.28 -23.89 8.03
C LEU A 18 33.21 -22.65 7.13
N GLY A 19 33.69 -22.75 5.91
CA GLY A 19 33.80 -21.62 4.96
C GLY A 19 32.67 -21.44 3.95
N ALA A 20 31.54 -22.15 4.08
CA ALA A 20 30.40 -22.02 3.17
C ALA A 20 29.10 -21.65 3.89
N CYS A 21 29.16 -20.78 4.87
CA CYS A 21 27.97 -20.06 5.36
C CYS A 21 27.89 -18.74 4.58
N THR A 22 27.05 -18.70 3.55
CA THR A 22 26.55 -17.45 2.97
C THR A 22 26.14 -16.54 4.13
N SER A 23 26.67 -15.32 4.13
CA SER A 23 26.43 -14.27 5.13
C SER A 23 24.96 -13.87 5.19
N VAL A 24 24.13 -14.68 5.82
CA VAL A 24 22.82 -14.25 6.32
C VAL A 24 23.11 -13.48 7.59
N GLY A 25 23.03 -12.15 7.55
CA GLY A 25 23.25 -11.31 8.73
C GLY A 25 22.36 -11.76 9.89
N PRO A 26 22.84 -11.63 11.15
CA PRO A 26 22.16 -12.20 12.33
C PRO A 26 20.72 -11.72 12.56
N GLY A 27 20.25 -10.66 11.89
CA GLY A 27 18.87 -10.18 11.99
C GLY A 27 17.84 -10.97 11.17
N LYS A 28 18.25 -11.84 10.22
CA LYS A 28 17.31 -12.66 9.41
C LYS A 28 16.99 -14.02 10.06
N LEU A 29 17.79 -14.49 11.00
CA LEU A 29 17.65 -15.81 11.63
C LEU A 29 16.51 -15.93 12.67
N PHE A 30 15.91 -14.81 13.10
CA PHE A 30 14.91 -14.80 14.18
C PHE A 30 13.56 -14.19 13.79
N ARG A 31 13.29 -13.99 12.50
CA ARG A 31 11.95 -13.54 12.08
C ARG A 31 11.00 -14.73 12.07
N SER A 32 9.89 -14.63 12.81
CA SER A 32 8.81 -15.60 12.72
C SER A 32 8.26 -15.61 11.28
N ALA A 33 7.97 -16.81 10.76
CA ALA A 33 7.33 -16.98 9.48
C ALA A 33 5.95 -16.26 9.47
N SER A 34 5.66 -15.50 8.43
CA SER A 34 4.32 -14.89 8.25
C SER A 34 3.30 -15.97 7.90
N PRO A 35 1.99 -15.69 8.03
CA PRO A 35 0.97 -16.59 7.51
C PRO A 35 1.16 -16.92 6.03
N HIS A 36 1.61 -15.96 5.21
CA HIS A 36 1.98 -16.19 3.81
C HIS A 36 3.15 -17.18 3.67
N ASP A 37 4.23 -17.01 4.48
CA ASP A 37 5.38 -17.91 4.41
C ASP A 37 5.01 -19.32 4.86
N GLN A 38 4.14 -19.44 5.88
CA GLN A 38 3.63 -20.73 6.37
C GLN A 38 2.80 -21.43 5.29
N TYR A 39 1.92 -20.68 4.60
CA TYR A 39 1.15 -21.21 3.49
C TYR A 39 2.04 -21.60 2.31
N ALA A 40 3.01 -20.77 1.94
CA ALA A 40 4.01 -21.11 0.92
C ALA A 40 4.79 -22.38 1.28
N GLN A 41 5.12 -22.56 2.57
CA GLN A 41 5.79 -23.76 3.04
C GLN A 41 4.87 -25.00 2.96
N SER A 42 3.60 -24.88 3.34
CA SER A 42 2.64 -25.98 3.21
C SER A 42 2.45 -26.45 1.76
N LEU A 43 2.50 -25.51 0.78
CA LEU A 43 2.49 -25.87 -0.64
C LEU A 43 3.72 -26.70 -1.04
N ARG A 44 4.91 -26.34 -0.52
CA ARG A 44 6.16 -27.10 -0.77
C ARG A 44 6.13 -28.46 -0.10
N ASP A 45 5.69 -28.55 1.15
CA ASP A 45 5.57 -29.79 1.90
C ASP A 45 4.62 -30.79 1.20
N ALA A 46 3.54 -30.26 0.59
CA ALA A 46 2.61 -31.02 -0.24
C ALA A 46 3.11 -31.23 -1.68
N ARG A 47 4.30 -30.76 -2.06
CA ARG A 47 4.88 -30.80 -3.40
C ARG A 47 4.03 -30.11 -4.48
N LEU A 48 3.14 -29.20 -4.08
CA LEU A 48 2.31 -28.45 -5.00
C LEU A 48 3.08 -27.34 -5.72
N GLU A 49 4.27 -26.94 -5.24
CA GLU A 49 5.17 -26.00 -5.94
C GLU A 49 5.62 -26.50 -7.32
N ARG A 50 5.43 -27.80 -7.60
CA ARG A 50 5.74 -28.41 -8.91
C ARG A 50 4.55 -28.44 -9.85
N THR A 51 3.38 -28.08 -9.39
CA THR A 51 2.20 -27.92 -10.23
C THR A 51 2.17 -26.52 -10.85
N ALA A 52 1.46 -26.34 -11.98
CA ALA A 52 1.30 -25.04 -12.61
C ALA A 52 0.74 -23.99 -11.63
N LEU A 53 -0.36 -24.33 -10.94
CA LEU A 53 -1.00 -23.41 -9.98
C LEU A 53 -0.10 -23.06 -8.79
N GLY A 54 0.62 -24.01 -8.22
CA GLY A 54 1.51 -23.77 -7.09
C GLY A 54 2.74 -22.93 -7.48
N THR A 55 3.36 -23.25 -8.64
CA THR A 55 4.45 -22.46 -9.22
C THR A 55 4.00 -21.03 -9.50
N ASP A 56 2.84 -20.87 -10.13
CA ASP A 56 2.29 -19.56 -10.47
C ASP A 56 1.95 -18.75 -9.21
N TRP A 57 1.41 -19.38 -8.15
CA TRP A 57 1.12 -18.71 -6.89
C TRP A 57 2.37 -18.12 -6.26
N LEU A 58 3.46 -18.89 -6.18
CA LEU A 58 4.75 -18.45 -5.64
C LEU A 58 5.36 -17.34 -6.51
N THR A 59 5.35 -17.53 -7.83
CA THR A 59 5.93 -16.55 -8.79
C THR A 59 5.15 -15.24 -8.79
N THR A 60 3.81 -15.30 -8.69
CA THR A 60 2.95 -14.10 -8.66
C THR A 60 3.17 -13.29 -7.40
N ALA A 61 3.47 -13.92 -6.25
CA ALA A 61 3.86 -13.25 -5.01
C ALA A 61 5.11 -12.38 -5.19
N ASP A 62 6.14 -12.92 -5.84
CA ASP A 62 7.40 -12.23 -6.10
C ASP A 62 7.22 -11.12 -7.13
N ARG A 63 6.44 -11.38 -8.18
CA ARG A 63 6.11 -10.39 -9.23
C ARG A 63 5.37 -9.20 -8.64
N ALA A 64 4.42 -9.42 -7.73
CA ALA A 64 3.67 -8.35 -7.08
C ALA A 64 4.57 -7.35 -6.34
N LEU A 65 5.69 -7.79 -5.78
CA LEU A 65 6.66 -6.89 -5.14
C LEU A 65 7.52 -6.13 -6.18
N LYS A 66 7.90 -6.78 -7.28
CA LYS A 66 8.74 -6.17 -8.34
C LYS A 66 7.96 -5.16 -9.17
N ASP A 67 6.75 -5.51 -9.56
CA ASP A 67 5.88 -4.74 -10.47
C ASP A 67 4.83 -3.94 -9.70
N SER A 68 5.16 -3.49 -8.47
CA SER A 68 4.24 -2.82 -7.57
C SER A 68 3.75 -1.48 -8.13
N VAL A 69 2.45 -1.23 -7.97
CA VAL A 69 1.75 -0.02 -8.41
C VAL A 69 1.97 1.12 -7.42
N LEU A 70 2.47 2.26 -7.88
CA LEU A 70 2.58 3.46 -7.02
C LEU A 70 1.19 4.03 -6.76
N ILE A 71 0.84 4.16 -5.49
CA ILE A 71 -0.45 4.72 -5.05
C ILE A 71 -0.28 5.88 -4.07
N THR A 72 -1.33 6.70 -3.99
CA THR A 72 -1.44 7.77 -2.99
C THR A 72 -2.54 7.42 -1.98
N VAL A 73 -2.25 7.60 -0.70
CA VAL A 73 -3.19 7.36 0.40
C VAL A 73 -4.01 8.63 0.66
N PRO A 74 -5.37 8.54 0.81
CA PRO A 74 -6.18 7.34 0.92
C PRO A 74 -6.39 6.64 -0.43
N TYR A 75 -6.33 5.31 -0.41
CA TYR A 75 -6.53 4.48 -1.59
C TYR A 75 -7.66 3.48 -1.37
N ARG A 76 -8.48 3.28 -2.40
CA ARG A 76 -9.51 2.24 -2.41
C ARG A 76 -9.66 1.67 -3.82
N GLU A 77 -9.60 0.35 -3.91
CA GLU A 77 -9.75 -0.40 -5.14
C GLU A 77 -10.68 -1.59 -4.90
N SER A 78 -11.58 -1.85 -5.83
CA SER A 78 -12.37 -3.08 -5.85
C SER A 78 -12.00 -3.90 -7.09
N GLY A 79 -12.06 -5.21 -6.98
CA GLY A 79 -11.73 -6.13 -8.06
C GLY A 79 -12.23 -7.54 -7.78
N TYR A 80 -11.80 -8.46 -8.61
CA TYR A 80 -12.14 -9.86 -8.50
C TYR A 80 -10.89 -10.74 -8.71
N PHE A 81 -10.78 -11.82 -7.98
CA PHE A 81 -9.79 -12.87 -8.20
C PHE A 81 -10.50 -14.20 -8.42
N SER A 82 -9.98 -14.98 -9.38
CA SER A 82 -10.54 -16.26 -9.79
C SER A 82 -9.80 -17.43 -9.14
N SER A 83 -10.53 -18.50 -8.84
CA SER A 83 -9.94 -19.76 -8.38
C SER A 83 -9.08 -20.46 -9.45
N SER A 84 -9.31 -20.16 -10.74
CA SER A 84 -8.58 -20.77 -11.86
C SER A 84 -7.21 -20.16 -12.12
N ARG A 85 -6.90 -18.98 -11.59
CA ARG A 85 -5.65 -18.26 -11.83
C ARG A 85 -5.11 -17.65 -10.56
N PRO A 86 -3.88 -17.97 -10.15
CA PRO A 86 -3.22 -17.32 -9.02
C PRO A 86 -3.14 -15.81 -9.18
N PHE A 87 -3.37 -15.11 -8.08
CA PHE A 87 -3.52 -13.66 -8.07
C PHE A 87 -2.71 -13.07 -6.91
N ALA A 88 -2.00 -11.99 -7.16
CA ALA A 88 -1.39 -11.16 -6.13
C ALA A 88 -1.35 -9.71 -6.58
N LEU A 89 -1.50 -8.79 -5.64
CA LEU A 89 -1.39 -7.35 -5.84
C LEU A 89 -0.20 -6.80 -5.09
N GLY A 90 0.56 -5.95 -5.75
CA GLY A 90 1.64 -5.19 -5.17
C GLY A 90 1.38 -3.70 -5.25
N TYR A 91 1.48 -3.01 -4.11
CA TYR A 91 1.34 -1.56 -4.05
C TYR A 91 2.56 -0.93 -3.42
N ARG A 92 2.94 0.23 -3.92
CA ARG A 92 4.05 1.03 -3.41
C ARG A 92 3.52 2.37 -2.95
N LEU A 93 3.88 2.77 -1.73
CA LEU A 93 3.44 4.02 -1.12
C LEU A 93 4.53 4.60 -0.22
N ASN A 94 4.53 5.93 -0.10
CA ASN A 94 5.47 6.64 0.75
C ASN A 94 4.87 6.83 2.14
N GLY A 95 5.58 6.32 3.16
CA GLY A 95 5.24 6.51 4.56
C GLY A 95 6.19 7.48 5.23
N GLN A 96 5.66 8.35 6.07
CA GLN A 96 6.44 9.26 6.91
C GLN A 96 6.49 8.72 8.34
N ARG A 97 7.63 8.86 9.01
CA ARG A 97 7.71 8.57 10.44
C ARG A 97 6.61 9.33 11.19
N GLY A 98 5.80 8.60 11.97
CA GLY A 98 4.64 9.17 12.66
C GLY A 98 3.29 8.89 11.98
N ASP A 99 3.27 8.30 10.77
CA ASP A 99 2.06 7.76 10.16
C ASP A 99 1.74 6.37 10.73
N LYS A 100 0.46 6.03 10.79
CA LYS A 100 -0.05 4.67 10.94
C LYS A 100 -0.84 4.32 9.70
N PHE A 101 -0.40 3.31 8.95
CA PHE A 101 -1.18 2.76 7.86
C PHE A 101 -2.19 1.74 8.39
N ILE A 102 -3.42 1.84 7.90
CA ILE A 102 -4.49 0.87 8.10
C ILE A 102 -4.80 0.28 6.73
N ILE A 103 -4.48 -1.00 6.56
CA ILE A 103 -4.68 -1.76 5.32
C ILE A 103 -5.76 -2.80 5.59
N LYS A 104 -6.88 -2.69 4.91
CA LYS A 104 -8.04 -3.58 5.07
C LYS A 104 -8.45 -4.15 3.72
N VAL A 105 -8.72 -5.46 3.69
CA VAL A 105 -9.24 -6.17 2.52
C VAL A 105 -10.57 -6.81 2.89
N ASP A 106 -11.66 -6.30 2.36
CA ASP A 106 -12.97 -6.93 2.50
C ASP A 106 -13.16 -7.89 1.31
N VAL A 107 -13.48 -9.16 1.57
CA VAL A 107 -13.71 -10.17 0.54
C VAL A 107 -15.14 -10.67 0.61
N GLN A 108 -15.77 -10.79 -0.55
CA GLN A 108 -17.10 -11.39 -0.76
C GLN A 108 -16.94 -12.57 -1.71
N GLY A 109 -17.04 -13.77 -1.18
CA GLY A 109 -16.96 -15.03 -1.91
C GLY A 109 -18.05 -16.00 -1.44
N GLN A 110 -18.17 -17.15 -2.11
CA GLN A 110 -19.10 -18.22 -1.70
C GLN A 110 -18.60 -18.95 -0.44
N GLU A 111 -17.28 -18.97 -0.24
CA GLU A 111 -16.61 -19.59 0.89
C GLU A 111 -15.68 -18.58 1.58
N PRO A 112 -15.33 -18.79 2.87
CA PRO A 112 -14.31 -18.02 3.52
C PRO A 112 -12.97 -18.08 2.75
N VAL A 113 -12.30 -16.96 2.65
CA VAL A 113 -11.02 -16.82 1.93
C VAL A 113 -9.96 -16.25 2.84
N GLN A 114 -8.84 -16.96 2.99
CA GLN A 114 -7.64 -16.41 3.60
C GLN A 114 -6.97 -15.44 2.63
N VAL A 115 -6.79 -14.20 3.05
CA VAL A 115 -6.00 -13.21 2.32
C VAL A 115 -4.76 -12.85 3.11
N PHE A 116 -3.60 -13.03 2.51
CA PHE A 116 -2.32 -12.66 3.11
C PHE A 116 -2.04 -11.19 2.79
N ILE A 117 -1.74 -10.41 3.83
CA ILE A 117 -1.36 -9.00 3.74
C ILE A 117 0.01 -8.85 4.38
N ASP A 118 1.01 -8.50 3.58
CA ASP A 118 2.38 -8.25 4.05
C ASP A 118 2.81 -6.83 3.70
N VAL A 119 3.54 -6.19 4.60
CA VAL A 119 4.19 -4.90 4.35
C VAL A 119 5.69 -5.04 4.47
N PHE A 120 6.38 -4.48 3.48
CA PHE A 120 7.82 -4.47 3.37
C PHE A 120 8.35 -3.03 3.31
N GLU A 121 9.58 -2.83 3.75
CA GLU A 121 10.33 -1.59 3.59
C GLU A 121 11.36 -1.77 2.46
N LEU A 122 11.42 -0.82 1.54
CA LEU A 122 12.50 -0.77 0.56
C LEU A 122 13.76 -0.20 1.22
N ASN A 123 14.83 -0.97 1.21
CA ASN A 123 16.13 -0.53 1.67
C ASN A 123 16.96 -0.04 0.47
N GLU A 124 17.57 1.14 0.58
CA GLU A 124 18.41 1.73 -0.48
C GLU A 124 19.65 0.87 -0.82
N THR A 125 20.12 0.08 0.15
CA THR A 125 21.31 -0.77 0.01
C THR A 125 21.01 -2.21 -0.37
N ASN A 126 19.82 -2.71 -0.11
CA ASN A 126 19.39 -4.09 -0.43
C ASN A 126 18.29 -4.05 -1.50
N ARG A 127 18.51 -4.77 -2.59
CA ARG A 127 17.50 -4.92 -3.66
C ARG A 127 16.29 -5.74 -3.20
N ASP A 128 16.43 -6.52 -2.12
CA ASP A 128 15.35 -7.32 -1.56
C ASP A 128 14.59 -6.52 -0.49
N PRO A 129 13.28 -6.37 -0.60
CA PRO A 129 12.49 -5.66 0.40
C PRO A 129 12.46 -6.42 1.74
N ASP A 130 12.65 -5.70 2.84
CA ASP A 130 12.59 -6.23 4.19
C ASP A 130 11.14 -6.24 4.70
N ARG A 131 10.58 -7.43 5.02
CA ARG A 131 9.23 -7.51 5.59
C ARG A 131 9.20 -6.86 6.97
N LEU A 132 8.32 -5.87 7.15
CA LEU A 132 8.11 -5.18 8.42
C LEU A 132 7.03 -5.85 9.27
N SER A 133 5.92 -6.22 8.63
CA SER A 133 4.73 -6.75 9.31
C SER A 133 3.88 -7.58 8.37
N SER A 134 3.05 -8.44 8.95
CA SER A 134 2.03 -9.21 8.26
C SER A 134 0.73 -9.17 9.05
N ALA A 135 -0.41 -9.25 8.37
CA ALA A 135 -1.67 -9.49 9.04
C ALA A 135 -1.64 -10.85 9.75
N LYS A 136 -2.33 -10.96 10.88
CA LYS A 136 -2.49 -12.25 11.56
C LYS A 136 -3.33 -13.18 10.67
N ALA A 137 -3.14 -14.47 10.84
CA ALA A 137 -4.03 -15.46 10.23
C ALA A 137 -5.50 -15.11 10.58
N ASP A 138 -6.39 -15.36 9.66
CA ASP A 138 -7.84 -15.10 9.78
C ASP A 138 -8.23 -13.63 10.00
N THR A 139 -7.30 -12.70 9.78
CA THR A 139 -7.59 -11.26 9.79
C THR A 139 -7.27 -10.64 8.43
N ASN A 140 -8.23 -9.86 7.92
CA ASN A 140 -8.06 -9.08 6.68
C ASN A 140 -7.71 -7.62 6.98
N LEU A 141 -7.04 -7.38 8.11
CA LEU A 141 -6.66 -6.07 8.62
C LEU A 141 -5.20 -6.08 9.08
N LEU A 142 -4.43 -5.09 8.65
CA LEU A 142 -3.10 -4.82 9.14
C LEU A 142 -2.96 -3.34 9.50
N GLU A 143 -2.55 -3.07 10.74
CA GLU A 143 -2.16 -1.75 11.21
C GLU A 143 -0.65 -1.69 11.39
N LEU A 144 -0.01 -0.67 10.85
CA LEU A 144 1.44 -0.51 10.90
C LEU A 144 1.83 0.94 11.23
N GLU A 145 2.50 1.15 12.37
CA GLU A 145 3.17 2.42 12.70
C GLU A 145 4.47 2.56 11.89
N ILE A 146 4.59 3.64 11.13
CA ILE A 146 5.77 3.94 10.31
C ILE A 146 6.85 4.57 11.17
N ARG A 147 7.94 3.84 11.36
CA ARG A 147 9.07 4.25 12.21
C ARG A 147 10.15 5.03 11.47
N ARG A 148 10.18 4.94 10.13
CA ARG A 148 11.14 5.63 9.25
C ARG A 148 10.42 6.17 8.04
N THR A 149 10.80 7.38 7.60
CA THR A 149 10.30 7.95 6.35
C THR A 149 10.94 7.22 5.18
N ARG A 150 10.18 6.33 4.52
CA ARG A 150 10.63 5.49 3.41
C ARG A 150 9.47 5.07 2.51
N THR A 151 9.84 4.48 1.38
CA THR A 151 8.90 3.77 0.51
C THR A 151 8.60 2.38 1.09
N HIS A 152 7.32 2.04 1.13
CA HIS A 152 6.81 0.76 1.60
C HIS A 152 6.14 0.02 0.45
N LEU A 153 6.25 -1.31 0.46
CA LEU A 153 5.52 -2.19 -0.43
C LEU A 153 4.45 -2.94 0.36
N VAL A 154 3.27 -3.04 -0.20
CA VAL A 154 2.16 -3.85 0.32
C VAL A 154 1.90 -4.97 -0.68
N ARG A 155 1.99 -6.22 -0.21
CA ARG A 155 1.56 -7.38 -0.98
C ARG A 155 0.24 -7.90 -0.42
N ILE A 156 -0.69 -8.20 -1.32
CA ILE A 156 -1.99 -8.80 -0.99
C ILE A 156 -2.16 -10.02 -1.89
N GLN A 157 -2.37 -11.18 -1.28
CA GLN A 157 -2.50 -12.43 -2.01
C GLN A 157 -3.53 -13.34 -1.34
N PRO A 158 -4.56 -13.83 -2.04
CA PRO A 158 -5.45 -14.86 -1.53
C PRO A 158 -4.79 -16.25 -1.59
N GLU A 159 -5.28 -17.19 -0.80
CA GLU A 159 -4.98 -18.60 -0.93
C GLU A 159 -5.40 -19.16 -2.30
N LEU A 160 -4.85 -20.31 -2.67
CA LEU A 160 -5.19 -20.98 -3.93
C LEU A 160 -6.65 -21.48 -3.96
N LEU A 161 -7.17 -21.65 -5.18
CA LEU A 161 -8.46 -22.28 -5.47
C LEU A 161 -9.68 -21.57 -4.85
N ARG A 162 -9.51 -20.32 -4.45
CA ARG A 162 -10.59 -19.46 -3.99
C ARG A 162 -10.90 -18.37 -5.01
N SER A 163 -12.14 -17.94 -5.02
CA SER A 163 -12.59 -16.83 -5.85
C SER A 163 -13.42 -15.87 -5.01
N GLY A 164 -13.38 -14.60 -5.36
CA GLY A 164 -14.15 -13.59 -4.65
C GLY A 164 -13.91 -12.18 -5.16
N ARG A 165 -14.84 -11.31 -4.83
CA ARG A 165 -14.65 -9.87 -4.96
C ARG A 165 -13.89 -9.37 -3.77
N TYR A 166 -12.93 -8.51 -4.02
CA TYR A 166 -12.23 -7.81 -2.95
C TYR A 166 -12.48 -6.32 -3.00
N THR A 167 -12.43 -5.69 -1.85
CA THR A 167 -12.27 -4.25 -1.71
C THR A 167 -11.08 -3.98 -0.79
N LEU A 168 -10.01 -3.48 -1.38
CA LEU A 168 -8.85 -2.99 -0.67
C LEU A 168 -9.07 -1.54 -0.25
N SER A 169 -8.77 -1.22 1.00
CA SER A 169 -8.71 0.14 1.53
C SER A 169 -7.38 0.36 2.25
N ILE A 170 -6.66 1.41 1.89
CA ILE A 170 -5.45 1.85 2.59
C ILE A 170 -5.67 3.28 3.03
N THR A 171 -5.68 3.50 4.35
CA THR A 171 -5.81 4.82 4.97
C THR A 171 -4.61 5.11 5.85
N ARG A 172 -4.47 6.37 6.22
CA ARG A 172 -3.43 6.85 7.10
C ARG A 172 -4.05 7.58 8.29
N GLU A 173 -3.58 7.25 9.48
CA GLU A 173 -3.89 7.95 10.72
C GLU A 173 -2.63 8.44 11.41
N PRO A 174 -2.73 9.45 12.28
CA PRO A 174 -1.66 9.83 13.18
C PRO A 174 -1.46 8.76 14.26
N ILE A 175 -0.23 8.65 14.78
CA ILE A 175 0.06 7.75 15.91
C ILE A 175 -0.06 8.42 17.27
N LEU A 176 -0.19 9.74 17.32
CA LEU A 176 -0.41 10.54 18.52
C LEU A 176 -1.73 11.29 18.41
N SER A 177 -2.39 11.48 19.55
CA SER A 177 -3.55 12.38 19.65
C SER A 177 -3.12 13.83 19.42
N PHE A 178 -4.04 14.65 18.90
CA PHE A 178 -3.76 16.08 18.74
C PHE A 178 -3.64 16.73 20.11
N PRO A 179 -2.54 17.47 20.41
CA PRO A 179 -2.20 17.83 21.79
C PRO A 179 -2.98 19.01 22.38
N VAL A 180 -3.97 19.56 21.69
CA VAL A 180 -4.82 20.68 22.14
C VAL A 180 -6.30 20.35 21.96
N VAL A 181 -7.07 20.43 23.03
CA VAL A 181 -8.51 20.11 23.02
C VAL A 181 -9.28 20.98 22.02
N GLY A 182 -10.13 20.36 21.22
CA GLY A 182 -11.00 21.05 20.25
C GLY A 182 -10.26 21.66 19.06
N ARG A 183 -8.98 21.29 18.84
CA ARG A 183 -8.14 21.72 17.72
C ARG A 183 -7.71 20.54 16.87
N ASP A 184 -7.25 20.84 15.64
CA ASP A 184 -6.65 19.87 14.74
C ASP A 184 -5.52 20.53 13.93
N SER A 185 -4.97 19.84 12.94
CA SER A 185 -3.84 20.33 12.15
C SER A 185 -4.10 21.62 11.36
N ARG A 186 -5.34 22.10 11.25
CA ARG A 186 -5.67 23.40 10.64
C ARG A 186 -5.25 24.61 11.47
N GLN A 187 -5.07 24.43 12.77
CA GLN A 187 -4.62 25.47 13.69
C GLN A 187 -3.09 25.53 13.84
N ILE A 188 -2.35 24.71 13.10
CA ILE A 188 -0.89 24.78 13.04
C ILE A 188 -0.51 25.93 12.09
N SER A 189 0.12 26.98 12.63
CA SER A 189 0.52 28.16 11.85
C SER A 189 2.03 28.32 11.72
N SER A 190 2.82 27.52 12.44
CA SER A 190 4.27 27.47 12.28
C SER A 190 4.76 26.03 12.32
N TYR A 191 5.62 25.69 11.38
CA TYR A 191 6.03 24.32 11.10
C TYR A 191 7.47 24.05 11.53
N PHE A 192 7.78 22.76 11.72
CA PHE A 192 9.12 22.27 11.98
C PHE A 192 10.10 22.70 10.90
N GLY A 193 11.30 23.11 11.31
CA GLY A 193 12.39 23.49 10.41
C GLY A 193 12.37 24.95 9.94
N VAL A 194 11.30 25.72 10.23
CA VAL A 194 11.23 27.15 9.90
C VAL A 194 12.39 27.91 10.61
N PRO A 195 13.13 28.78 9.90
CA PRO A 195 14.18 29.58 10.52
C PRO A 195 13.67 30.46 11.67
N ARG A 196 14.44 30.52 12.76
CA ARG A 196 14.22 31.39 13.95
C ARG A 196 15.47 32.24 14.20
N ASP A 197 15.29 33.34 14.90
CA ASP A 197 16.39 34.22 15.36
C ASP A 197 17.34 34.62 14.21
N ALA A 198 16.77 35.12 13.10
CA ALA A 198 17.49 35.48 11.88
C ALA A 198 18.31 34.30 11.28
N GLY A 199 17.78 33.06 11.37
CA GLY A 199 18.39 31.85 10.79
C GLY A 199 19.39 31.12 11.70
N ARG A 200 19.70 31.69 12.91
CA ARG A 200 20.61 31.04 13.87
C ARG A 200 20.08 29.77 14.50
N ARG A 201 18.78 29.60 14.51
CA ARG A 201 18.08 28.44 15.07
C ARG A 201 16.98 27.94 14.09
N ARG A 202 16.65 26.68 14.13
CA ARG A 202 15.48 26.13 13.44
C ARG A 202 14.38 25.84 14.45
N HIS A 203 13.14 25.95 14.02
CA HIS A 203 11.97 25.58 14.81
C HIS A 203 11.92 24.07 15.02
N GLU A 204 12.06 23.58 16.26
CA GLU A 204 12.11 22.16 16.62
C GLU A 204 10.75 21.59 17.05
N GLY A 205 9.66 22.19 16.57
CA GLY A 205 8.30 21.79 16.87
C GLY A 205 7.30 22.32 15.86
N ILE A 206 6.05 22.31 16.27
CA ILE A 206 4.94 22.98 15.60
C ILE A 206 4.25 23.91 16.58
N ASP A 207 3.77 25.08 16.12
CA ASP A 207 3.03 26.02 16.96
C ASP A 207 1.53 25.92 16.62
N ILE A 208 0.73 25.53 17.64
CA ILE A 208 -0.70 25.27 17.55
C ILE A 208 -1.43 26.42 18.25
N PHE A 209 -2.10 27.27 17.49
CA PHE A 209 -2.79 28.43 18.03
C PHE A 209 -4.14 28.07 18.64
N ALA A 210 -4.35 28.52 19.87
CA ALA A 210 -5.59 28.35 20.62
C ALA A 210 -5.74 29.47 21.66
N PRO A 211 -6.95 29.79 22.14
CA PRO A 211 -7.15 30.73 23.22
C PRO A 211 -6.35 30.35 24.47
N ARG A 212 -5.89 31.38 25.21
CA ARG A 212 -5.25 31.17 26.53
C ARG A 212 -6.18 30.33 27.42
N GLY A 213 -5.61 29.41 28.17
CA GLY A 213 -6.36 28.53 29.06
C GLY A 213 -7.03 27.33 28.37
N THR A 214 -6.87 27.16 27.03
CA THR A 214 -7.30 25.91 26.35
C THR A 214 -6.47 24.74 26.89
N PRO A 215 -7.08 23.59 27.26
CA PRO A 215 -6.34 22.46 27.77
C PRO A 215 -5.35 21.90 26.71
N ALA A 216 -4.08 21.75 27.11
CA ALA A 216 -3.07 20.96 26.42
C ALA A 216 -3.07 19.56 27.04
N ILE A 217 -3.18 18.52 26.20
CA ILE A 217 -3.38 17.14 26.65
C ILE A 217 -2.23 16.22 26.24
N ALA A 218 -2.03 15.16 27.03
CA ALA A 218 -1.07 14.11 26.71
C ALA A 218 -1.42 13.46 25.36
N ALA A 219 -0.53 13.60 24.38
CA ALA A 219 -0.72 13.05 23.03
C ALA A 219 -0.45 11.53 22.96
N SER A 220 0.19 10.95 23.97
CA SER A 220 0.42 9.52 24.17
C SER A 220 0.31 9.15 25.63
N ASP A 221 0.12 7.86 25.91
CA ASP A 221 0.38 7.30 27.23
C ASP A 221 1.87 7.47 27.57
N GLY A 222 2.17 7.67 28.86
CA GLY A 222 3.55 7.84 29.30
C GLY A 222 3.70 8.31 30.73
N TYR A 223 4.84 8.94 31.02
CA TYR A 223 5.17 9.53 32.31
C TYR A 223 5.66 10.96 32.14
N ILE A 224 5.34 11.82 33.07
CA ILE A 224 5.88 13.17 33.14
C ILE A 224 7.36 13.09 33.53
N SER A 225 8.26 13.28 32.57
CA SER A 225 9.70 13.24 32.80
C SER A 225 10.27 14.55 33.31
N GLY A 226 9.51 15.65 33.20
CA GLY A 226 9.90 16.96 33.73
C GLY A 226 8.78 17.99 33.69
N VAL A 227 8.75 18.84 34.68
CA VAL A 227 7.91 20.06 34.78
C VAL A 227 8.79 21.21 35.24
N GLY A 228 8.70 22.34 34.58
CA GLY A 228 9.56 23.47 34.97
C GLY A 228 9.32 24.73 34.14
N THR A 229 10.27 25.63 34.23
CA THR A 229 10.28 26.89 33.45
C THR A 229 11.67 27.14 32.89
N ASN A 230 11.75 27.58 31.63
CA ASN A 230 12.99 27.98 30.99
C ASN A 230 12.79 29.23 30.11
N ASN A 231 13.90 29.87 29.72
CA ASN A 231 13.87 31.15 29.01
C ASN A 231 13.17 31.09 27.64
N LEU A 232 13.31 30.00 26.92
CA LEU A 232 12.72 29.83 25.60
C LEU A 232 11.27 29.36 25.69
N GLY A 233 11.03 28.24 26.31
CA GLY A 233 9.72 27.60 26.37
C GLY A 233 8.76 28.20 27.39
N GLY A 234 9.22 29.04 28.33
CA GLY A 234 8.41 29.49 29.47
C GLY A 234 8.03 28.32 30.37
N ASN A 235 6.79 28.19 30.73
CA ASN A 235 6.26 27.02 31.46
C ASN A 235 6.20 25.81 30.52
N VAL A 236 6.84 24.71 30.93
CA VAL A 236 7.03 23.53 30.08
C VAL A 236 6.70 22.23 30.81
N VAL A 237 6.23 21.28 30.05
CA VAL A 237 6.01 19.88 30.47
C VAL A 237 6.67 18.94 29.46
N TYR A 238 7.28 17.88 29.97
CA TYR A 238 7.88 16.81 29.19
C TYR A 238 7.16 15.49 29.49
N VAL A 239 6.62 14.83 28.45
CA VAL A 239 5.99 13.50 28.55
C VAL A 239 6.90 12.47 27.88
N SER A 240 7.35 11.47 28.61
CA SER A 240 8.15 10.36 28.09
C SER A 240 7.23 9.28 27.49
N ASP A 241 7.31 9.09 26.19
CA ASP A 241 6.69 7.98 25.44
C ASP A 241 7.74 6.87 25.25
N SER A 242 7.86 5.99 26.25
CA SER A 242 8.85 4.90 26.22
C SER A 242 8.55 3.84 25.15
N ARG A 243 7.29 3.67 24.75
CA ARG A 243 6.91 2.76 23.65
C ARG A 243 7.58 3.14 22.32
N ARG A 244 7.78 4.47 22.10
CA ARG A 244 8.38 4.99 20.86
C ARG A 244 9.77 5.57 21.06
N ASN A 245 10.33 5.45 22.28
CA ASN A 245 11.64 5.99 22.66
C ASN A 245 11.77 7.48 22.30
N GLN A 246 10.80 8.28 22.76
CA GLN A 246 10.73 9.71 22.47
C GLN A 246 10.17 10.50 23.66
N THR A 247 10.45 11.79 23.68
CA THR A 247 9.89 12.76 24.63
C THR A 247 9.02 13.76 23.87
N LEU A 248 7.81 13.97 24.36
CA LEU A 248 6.88 14.98 23.86
C LEU A 248 7.06 16.24 24.72
N TYR A 249 7.28 17.38 24.08
CA TYR A 249 7.56 18.66 24.70
C TYR A 249 6.39 19.61 24.49
N TYR A 250 5.88 20.15 25.60
CA TYR A 250 4.78 21.12 25.65
C TYR A 250 5.34 22.41 26.24
N ALA A 251 5.29 23.51 25.48
CA ALA A 251 5.88 24.80 25.92
C ALA A 251 4.90 25.95 25.69
N HIS A 252 5.30 27.12 26.22
CA HIS A 252 4.54 28.38 26.28
C HIS A 252 3.26 28.28 27.09
N LEU A 253 3.19 27.28 28.00
CA LEU A 253 2.01 27.05 28.81
C LEU A 253 1.72 28.25 29.73
N ASP A 254 0.44 28.53 29.96
CA ASP A 254 -0.02 29.45 30.98
C ASP A 254 0.25 28.86 32.38
N SER A 255 -0.14 27.60 32.54
CA SER A 255 0.10 26.80 33.75
C SER A 255 0.27 25.33 33.44
N GLN A 256 0.98 24.61 34.32
CA GLN A 256 1.13 23.15 34.28
C GLN A 256 0.06 22.50 35.20
N ALA A 257 -0.47 21.35 34.79
CA ALA A 257 -1.52 20.62 35.55
C ALA A 257 -1.02 19.28 36.10
N VAL A 258 0.26 18.99 36.00
CA VAL A 258 0.87 17.68 36.34
C VAL A 258 2.15 17.87 37.13
N GLN A 259 2.64 16.77 37.72
CA GLN A 259 3.90 16.73 38.49
C GLN A 259 4.87 15.72 37.87
N GLN A 260 6.17 15.93 38.06
CA GLN A 260 7.20 15.01 37.62
C GLN A 260 7.00 13.62 38.25
N GLY A 261 7.17 12.56 37.45
CA GLY A 261 6.93 11.17 37.85
C GLY A 261 5.49 10.70 37.70
N GLN A 262 4.53 11.61 37.46
CA GLN A 262 3.12 11.27 37.27
C GLN A 262 2.95 10.44 36.00
N LYS A 263 2.17 9.35 36.07
CA LYS A 263 1.69 8.60 34.90
C LYS A 263 0.55 9.37 34.25
N VAL A 264 0.55 9.43 32.92
CA VAL A 264 -0.52 10.05 32.13
C VAL A 264 -0.98 9.09 31.02
N SER A 265 -2.27 9.16 30.73
CA SER A 265 -2.90 8.50 29.60
C SER A 265 -3.23 9.51 28.51
N VAL A 266 -3.39 9.03 27.27
CA VAL A 266 -3.87 9.87 26.16
C VAL A 266 -5.11 10.65 26.57
N GLY A 267 -5.08 11.99 26.41
CA GLY A 267 -6.20 12.87 26.74
C GLY A 267 -6.14 13.52 28.12
N ASP A 268 -5.26 13.08 29.01
CA ASP A 268 -5.07 13.74 30.32
C ASP A 268 -4.52 15.16 30.14
N THR A 269 -5.07 16.13 30.85
CA THR A 269 -4.59 17.51 30.80
C THR A 269 -3.21 17.62 31.43
N VAL A 270 -2.22 18.08 30.65
CA VAL A 270 -0.84 18.30 31.13
C VAL A 270 -0.56 19.77 31.45
N GLY A 271 -1.40 20.70 30.96
CA GLY A 271 -1.31 22.11 31.19
C GLY A 271 -2.32 22.90 30.37
N PHE A 272 -2.17 24.20 30.33
CA PHE A 272 -3.07 25.08 29.61
C PHE A 272 -2.28 25.97 28.66
N VAL A 273 -2.82 26.21 27.47
CA VAL A 273 -2.20 27.04 26.42
C VAL A 273 -2.00 28.46 26.94
N GLY A 274 -0.80 29.01 26.73
CA GLY A 274 -0.42 30.36 27.09
C GLY A 274 0.45 31.01 26.04
N ASN A 275 1.32 31.90 26.46
CA ASN A 275 2.36 32.54 25.65
C ASN A 275 3.59 32.90 26.52
N THR A 276 3.94 32.08 27.49
CA THR A 276 5.09 32.29 28.37
C THR A 276 6.43 32.09 27.63
N GLY A 277 7.55 32.46 28.26
CA GLY A 277 8.88 32.38 27.65
C GLY A 277 9.09 33.41 26.54
N ASN A 278 9.68 33.01 25.42
CA ASN A 278 9.94 33.90 24.28
C ASN A 278 8.70 34.17 23.41
N ALA A 279 7.54 33.52 23.72
CA ALA A 279 6.27 33.73 23.04
C ALA A 279 5.45 34.92 23.57
N ARG A 280 5.94 35.69 24.54
CA ARG A 280 5.21 36.79 25.23
C ARG A 280 4.62 37.85 24.28
N THR A 281 5.24 38.06 23.14
CA THR A 281 4.84 39.05 22.14
C THR A 281 3.97 38.44 21.01
N THR A 282 3.67 37.16 21.07
CA THR A 282 2.82 36.44 20.08
C THR A 282 1.47 36.11 20.68
N GLY A 283 0.49 35.79 19.81
CA GLY A 283 -0.79 35.21 20.25
C GLY A 283 -0.59 33.91 21.01
N PRO A 284 -1.49 33.56 21.94
CA PRO A 284 -1.41 32.29 22.68
C PRO A 284 -1.37 31.08 21.76
N HIS A 285 -0.42 30.17 22.02
CA HIS A 285 -0.23 28.94 21.28
C HIS A 285 0.50 27.89 22.13
N LEU A 286 0.30 26.63 21.80
CA LEU A 286 1.14 25.54 22.28
C LEU A 286 2.30 25.35 21.29
N HIS A 287 3.53 25.47 21.74
CA HIS A 287 4.66 24.88 21.02
C HIS A 287 4.75 23.39 21.39
N PHE A 288 4.59 22.53 20.38
CA PHE A 288 4.65 21.08 20.55
C PHE A 288 5.85 20.50 19.82
N GLY A 289 6.77 19.89 20.55
CA GLY A 289 7.99 19.25 20.04
C GLY A 289 8.01 17.76 20.29
N ILE A 290 8.74 17.02 19.47
CA ILE A 290 9.05 15.59 19.65
C ILE A 290 10.55 15.40 19.57
N TYR A 291 11.15 14.84 20.64
CA TYR A 291 12.57 14.55 20.72
C TYR A 291 12.77 13.03 20.82
N SER A 292 13.39 12.46 19.82
CA SER A 292 13.79 11.04 19.81
C SER A 292 15.15 10.88 20.49
N SER A 293 15.30 9.87 21.34
CA SER A 293 16.57 9.57 22.00
C SER A 293 17.71 9.29 21.02
N ASN A 294 17.38 8.83 19.79
CA ASN A 294 18.39 8.43 18.80
C ASN A 294 18.71 9.50 17.76
N THR A 295 17.79 10.44 17.49
CA THR A 295 17.89 11.36 16.34
C THR A 295 17.66 12.83 16.70
N GLY A 296 17.43 13.16 17.98
CA GLY A 296 17.09 14.52 18.40
C GLY A 296 15.69 14.96 17.97
N ALA A 297 15.53 16.23 17.64
CA ALA A 297 14.25 16.81 17.25
C ALA A 297 13.70 16.17 15.98
N VAL A 298 12.40 15.83 15.98
CA VAL A 298 11.66 15.18 14.90
C VAL A 298 10.47 16.05 14.53
N ASN A 299 10.15 16.15 13.24
CA ASN A 299 8.96 16.87 12.77
C ASN A 299 7.68 16.28 13.38
N PRO A 300 6.94 17.02 14.24
CA PRO A 300 5.74 16.49 14.90
C PRO A 300 4.53 16.34 13.97
N LEU A 301 4.51 17.05 12.84
CA LEU A 301 3.31 17.14 11.98
C LEU A 301 2.78 15.76 11.54
N PRO A 302 3.58 14.80 11.04
CA PRO A 302 3.07 13.48 10.65
C PRO A 302 2.45 12.72 11.82
N PHE A 303 2.90 12.96 13.06
CA PHE A 303 2.44 12.25 14.25
C PHE A 303 1.06 12.67 14.71
N VAL A 304 0.65 13.92 14.42
CA VAL A 304 -0.60 14.53 14.92
C VAL A 304 -1.52 15.03 13.82
N ARG A 305 -1.09 15.03 12.56
CA ARG A 305 -1.92 15.51 11.46
C ARG A 305 -3.16 14.64 11.30
N ARG A 306 -4.26 15.28 10.93
CA ARG A 306 -5.53 14.59 10.69
C ARG A 306 -5.36 13.39 9.75
N GLY A 307 -5.97 12.28 10.08
CA GLY A 307 -6.06 11.11 9.23
C GLY A 307 -6.74 11.40 7.89
N THR A 308 -6.50 10.56 6.91
CA THR A 308 -7.02 10.77 5.55
C THR A 308 -8.50 10.46 5.41
N GLY A 309 -9.07 9.71 6.36
CA GLY A 309 -10.38 9.11 6.16
C GLY A 309 -10.40 8.09 5.00
N PRO A 310 -11.55 7.49 4.70
CA PRO A 310 -11.70 6.54 3.60
C PRO A 310 -11.60 7.26 2.24
N ALA A 311 -10.99 6.60 1.26
CA ALA A 311 -11.06 7.03 -0.14
C ALA A 311 -12.48 6.84 -0.69
N ARG A 312 -12.79 7.57 -1.75
CA ARG A 312 -14.07 7.42 -2.46
C ARG A 312 -14.23 5.98 -2.94
N GLN A 313 -15.47 5.47 -2.87
CA GLN A 313 -15.80 4.13 -3.34
C GLN A 313 -15.56 4.03 -4.84
N ALA A 314 -15.05 2.89 -5.30
CA ALA A 314 -15.01 2.57 -6.71
C ALA A 314 -16.44 2.55 -7.27
N LEU A 315 -16.63 3.18 -8.43
CA LEU A 315 -17.93 3.18 -9.15
C LEU A 315 -18.20 1.87 -9.90
N LEU A 316 -17.38 0.85 -9.67
CA LEU A 316 -17.55 -0.46 -10.30
C LEU A 316 -18.78 -1.15 -9.70
N ALA A 317 -19.84 -1.20 -10.46
CA ALA A 317 -20.90 -2.13 -10.20
C ALA A 317 -20.31 -3.56 -10.24
N ALA A 318 -20.81 -4.39 -9.34
CA ALA A 318 -20.32 -5.75 -9.17
C ALA A 318 -20.37 -6.58 -10.47
N GLU A 319 -21.35 -6.28 -11.30
CA GLU A 319 -21.64 -6.96 -12.56
C GLU A 319 -20.67 -6.58 -13.69
N THR A 320 -19.84 -5.54 -13.51
CA THR A 320 -18.91 -5.08 -14.56
C THR A 320 -17.52 -5.69 -14.46
N LEU A 321 -17.23 -6.40 -13.35
CA LEU A 321 -15.96 -7.12 -13.21
C LEU A 321 -15.95 -8.37 -14.10
N GLY A 322 -14.95 -8.48 -14.96
CA GLY A 322 -14.88 -9.52 -16.00
C GLY A 322 -15.55 -9.15 -17.30
N ASP A 323 -16.31 -8.04 -17.35
CA ASP A 323 -16.93 -7.58 -18.58
C ASP A 323 -15.88 -7.05 -19.58
N SER A 324 -16.16 -7.31 -20.85
CA SER A 324 -15.47 -6.67 -21.95
C SER A 324 -15.96 -5.23 -22.12
N VAL A 325 -15.01 -4.32 -22.19
CA VAL A 325 -15.22 -2.91 -22.43
C VAL A 325 -14.35 -2.44 -23.59
N ARG A 326 -14.61 -1.24 -24.08
CA ARG A 326 -13.79 -0.65 -25.16
C ARG A 326 -13.59 0.85 -24.97
N ILE A 327 -12.59 1.39 -25.66
CA ILE A 327 -12.33 2.83 -25.70
C ILE A 327 -13.43 3.54 -26.48
N SER A 328 -14.05 4.54 -25.86
CA SER A 328 -15.11 5.40 -26.44
C SER A 328 -14.53 6.67 -27.10
N SER A 329 -13.42 7.20 -26.59
CA SER A 329 -12.73 8.37 -27.13
C SER A 329 -11.90 8.02 -28.37
N THR A 330 -11.43 9.02 -29.12
CA THR A 330 -10.55 8.80 -30.30
C THR A 330 -9.30 8.02 -29.93
N ARG A 331 -8.74 8.28 -28.74
CA ARG A 331 -7.53 7.65 -28.19
C ARG A 331 -7.58 7.68 -26.68
N ALA A 332 -7.09 6.64 -26.04
CA ALA A 332 -6.86 6.60 -24.61
C ALA A 332 -5.50 6.01 -24.27
N VAL A 333 -5.00 6.29 -23.07
CA VAL A 333 -3.73 5.75 -22.57
C VAL A 333 -3.99 4.80 -21.41
N VAL A 334 -3.32 3.66 -21.43
CA VAL A 334 -3.21 2.72 -20.31
C VAL A 334 -1.93 3.05 -19.56
N ARG A 335 -2.04 3.27 -18.26
CA ARG A 335 -0.95 3.71 -17.40
C ARG A 335 -0.57 2.65 -16.37
N GLN A 336 0.64 2.76 -15.85
CA GLN A 336 1.15 1.84 -14.81
C GLN A 336 0.42 2.00 -13.46
N SER A 337 -0.11 3.18 -13.15
CA SER A 337 -0.77 3.49 -11.88
C SER A 337 -2.03 4.33 -12.14
N PRO A 338 -3.02 4.34 -11.21
CA PRO A 338 -4.28 5.07 -11.37
C PRO A 338 -4.11 6.59 -11.13
N ASN A 339 -3.27 7.22 -11.94
CA ASN A 339 -2.92 8.63 -11.83
C ASN A 339 -2.48 9.19 -13.19
N GLY A 340 -2.79 10.48 -13.45
CA GLY A 340 -2.55 11.14 -14.73
C GLY A 340 -1.07 11.31 -15.12
N ASP A 341 -0.17 11.31 -14.13
CA ASP A 341 1.27 11.49 -14.31
C ASP A 341 2.05 10.16 -14.39
N ALA A 342 1.36 9.03 -14.19
CA ALA A 342 1.99 7.72 -14.23
C ALA A 342 2.50 7.38 -15.65
N PRO A 343 3.57 6.57 -15.75
CA PRO A 343 4.09 6.12 -17.03
C PRO A 343 3.03 5.48 -17.91
N VAL A 344 3.07 5.78 -19.21
CA VAL A 344 2.18 5.20 -20.22
C VAL A 344 2.72 3.83 -20.63
N LEU A 345 1.88 2.81 -20.51
CA LEU A 345 2.19 1.44 -20.93
C LEU A 345 1.75 1.19 -22.36
N ARG A 346 0.55 1.68 -22.73
CA ARG A 346 -0.05 1.52 -24.07
C ARG A 346 -0.86 2.75 -24.43
N THR A 347 -0.94 3.03 -25.71
CA THR A 347 -1.90 3.97 -26.30
C THR A 347 -2.85 3.15 -27.18
N LEU A 348 -4.15 3.27 -26.90
CA LEU A 348 -5.20 2.49 -27.54
C LEU A 348 -6.08 3.40 -28.38
N PRO A 349 -6.38 3.05 -29.64
CA PRO A 349 -7.34 3.76 -30.47
C PRO A 349 -8.77 3.49 -30.01
N ARG A 350 -9.73 4.25 -30.57
CA ARG A 350 -11.15 4.04 -30.39
C ARG A 350 -11.54 2.60 -30.70
N SER A 351 -12.52 2.06 -29.97
CA SER A 351 -13.04 0.69 -30.08
C SER A 351 -12.08 -0.40 -29.68
N SER A 352 -10.87 -0.08 -29.15
CA SER A 352 -10.01 -1.10 -28.56
C SER A 352 -10.71 -1.78 -27.40
N ALA A 353 -10.86 -3.11 -27.47
CA ALA A 353 -11.56 -3.91 -26.46
C ALA A 353 -10.58 -4.59 -25.51
N PHE A 354 -10.97 -4.68 -24.23
CA PHE A 354 -10.21 -5.31 -23.15
C PHE A 354 -11.14 -5.63 -21.97
N THR A 355 -10.61 -6.31 -20.94
CA THR A 355 -11.40 -6.77 -19.79
C THR A 355 -11.14 -5.90 -18.56
N ILE A 356 -12.20 -5.60 -17.78
CA ILE A 356 -12.07 -4.95 -16.46
C ILE A 356 -11.79 -6.01 -15.41
N VAL A 357 -10.68 -5.84 -14.67
CA VAL A 357 -10.30 -6.73 -13.56
C VAL A 357 -10.36 -6.05 -12.20
N GLY A 358 -10.59 -4.74 -12.18
CA GLY A 358 -10.72 -3.95 -10.95
C GLY A 358 -10.85 -2.46 -11.24
N GLY A 359 -10.81 -1.65 -10.17
CA GLY A 359 -10.79 -0.20 -10.34
C GLY A 359 -10.98 0.59 -9.05
N THR A 360 -10.65 1.87 -9.17
CA THR A 360 -10.86 2.92 -8.18
C THR A 360 -12.09 3.75 -8.55
N ALA A 361 -12.32 4.88 -7.87
CA ALA A 361 -13.43 5.78 -8.18
C ALA A 361 -13.37 6.37 -9.61
N THR A 362 -12.18 6.50 -10.20
CA THR A 362 -11.99 7.21 -11.49
C THR A 362 -11.12 6.46 -12.49
N TRP A 363 -10.53 5.35 -12.10
CA TRP A 363 -9.65 4.53 -12.93
C TRP A 363 -10.10 3.08 -12.92
N LEU A 364 -10.12 2.44 -14.08
CA LEU A 364 -10.34 1.02 -14.24
C LEU A 364 -8.99 0.31 -14.35
N ARG A 365 -8.80 -0.77 -13.59
CA ARG A 365 -7.73 -1.72 -13.80
C ARG A 365 -8.18 -2.67 -14.91
N VAL A 366 -7.37 -2.81 -15.92
CA VAL A 366 -7.72 -3.55 -17.13
C VAL A 366 -6.63 -4.54 -17.51
N ASP A 367 -7.06 -5.69 -18.02
CA ASP A 367 -6.20 -6.64 -18.69
C ASP A 367 -6.40 -6.52 -20.20
N LEU A 368 -5.32 -6.19 -20.91
CA LEU A 368 -5.30 -6.13 -22.36
C LEU A 368 -5.08 -7.52 -22.94
N PRO A 369 -5.61 -7.80 -24.13
CA PRO A 369 -5.42 -9.11 -24.80
C PRO A 369 -3.95 -9.49 -25.07
N ASP A 370 -3.02 -8.52 -25.08
CA ASP A 370 -1.57 -8.75 -25.20
C ASP A 370 -0.87 -9.06 -23.86
N GLY A 371 -1.63 -9.25 -22.78
CA GLY A 371 -1.15 -9.58 -21.45
C GLY A 371 -0.70 -8.39 -20.61
N VAL A 372 -0.82 -7.15 -21.12
CA VAL A 372 -0.51 -5.95 -20.35
C VAL A 372 -1.65 -5.64 -19.39
N THR A 373 -1.33 -5.56 -18.10
CA THR A 373 -2.25 -5.05 -17.06
C THR A 373 -1.90 -3.60 -16.74
N GLY A 374 -2.90 -2.72 -16.65
CA GLY A 374 -2.70 -1.31 -16.33
C GLY A 374 -3.98 -0.60 -15.94
N TYR A 375 -3.94 0.72 -15.94
CA TYR A 375 -5.06 1.57 -15.54
C TYR A 375 -5.46 2.51 -16.68
N VAL A 376 -6.77 2.59 -16.94
CA VAL A 376 -7.37 3.54 -17.88
C VAL A 376 -8.42 4.39 -17.15
N ALA A 377 -8.53 5.67 -17.49
CA ALA A 377 -9.55 6.53 -16.90
C ALA A 377 -10.96 6.01 -17.26
N SER A 378 -11.84 5.89 -16.27
CA SER A 378 -13.20 5.37 -16.47
C SER A 378 -14.05 6.20 -17.45
N SER A 379 -13.75 7.51 -17.56
CA SER A 379 -14.46 8.45 -18.43
C SER A 379 -14.27 8.23 -19.94
N VAL A 380 -13.26 7.44 -20.34
CA VAL A 380 -12.96 7.17 -21.77
C VAL A 380 -13.29 5.74 -22.18
N VAL A 381 -14.05 5.02 -21.35
CA VAL A 381 -14.42 3.62 -21.56
C VAL A 381 -15.93 3.46 -21.62
N GLU A 382 -16.39 2.57 -22.47
CA GLU A 382 -17.81 2.17 -22.56
C GLU A 382 -17.96 0.65 -22.58
N PRO A 383 -19.13 0.08 -22.15
CA PRO A 383 -19.37 -1.34 -22.23
C PRO A 383 -19.34 -1.84 -23.70
N ALA A 384 -18.59 -2.92 -23.94
CA ALA A 384 -18.49 -3.52 -25.27
C ALA A 384 -19.80 -4.22 -25.74
N ARG A 385 -20.78 -4.43 -24.85
CA ARG A 385 -22.07 -5.03 -25.19
C ARG A 385 -22.88 -4.27 -26.26
N ARG A 386 -22.59 -2.97 -26.48
CA ARG A 386 -23.16 -2.18 -27.57
C ARG A 386 -22.50 -2.58 -28.87
N VAL A 387 -23.31 -2.99 -29.86
CA VAL A 387 -22.84 -3.43 -31.19
C VAL A 387 -22.27 -2.23 -31.95
N LEU A 388 -21.04 -2.37 -32.46
CA LEU A 388 -20.44 -1.38 -33.38
C LEU A 388 -21.01 -1.51 -34.78
N ARG A 389 -21.08 -2.75 -35.30
CA ARG A 389 -21.66 -3.10 -36.58
C ARG A 389 -21.98 -4.58 -36.62
N ARG A 390 -22.86 -4.96 -37.51
CA ARG A 390 -23.11 -6.37 -37.89
C ARG A 390 -22.27 -6.74 -39.09
N ALA A 391 -21.80 -7.97 -39.11
CA ALA A 391 -21.01 -8.52 -40.21
C ALA A 391 -21.44 -9.98 -40.49
N SER A 392 -21.24 -10.41 -41.73
CA SER A 392 -21.35 -11.80 -42.12
C SER A 392 -19.95 -12.30 -42.47
N LEU A 393 -19.62 -13.52 -42.05
CA LEU A 393 -18.30 -14.08 -42.29
C LEU A 393 -18.20 -14.60 -43.74
N PRO A 394 -17.23 -14.14 -44.55
CA PRO A 394 -17.10 -14.55 -45.93
C PRO A 394 -16.61 -16.02 -46.07
N VAL A 395 -15.88 -16.52 -45.08
CA VAL A 395 -15.34 -17.85 -44.98
C VAL A 395 -15.53 -18.42 -43.60
N GLY A 396 -15.46 -19.76 -43.46
CA GLY A 396 -15.44 -20.40 -42.15
C GLY A 396 -14.29 -19.92 -41.34
N THR A 397 -14.54 -19.49 -40.09
CA THR A 397 -13.53 -18.81 -39.24
C THR A 397 -13.64 -19.30 -37.80
N ASP A 398 -12.50 -19.56 -37.16
CA ASP A 398 -12.45 -19.97 -35.77
C ASP A 398 -12.72 -18.79 -34.82
N LEU A 399 -13.68 -18.99 -33.92
CA LEU A 399 -13.93 -18.11 -32.79
C LEU A 399 -12.99 -18.49 -31.66
N LEU A 400 -12.08 -17.57 -31.27
CA LEU A 400 -11.00 -17.81 -30.33
C LEU A 400 -11.38 -17.30 -28.93
N GLU A 401 -10.86 -17.93 -27.89
CA GLU A 401 -11.03 -17.49 -26.49
C GLU A 401 -10.30 -16.16 -26.21
N ALA A 402 -9.18 -15.91 -26.87
CA ALA A 402 -8.38 -14.69 -26.69
C ALA A 402 -7.94 -14.12 -28.05
N ALA A 403 -7.54 -12.83 -28.06
CA ALA A 403 -7.00 -12.19 -29.26
C ALA A 403 -5.53 -12.62 -29.51
N SER A 404 -5.33 -13.89 -29.73
CA SER A 404 -4.02 -14.53 -30.00
C SER A 404 -4.19 -15.64 -31.01
N PRO A 405 -3.24 -15.80 -31.97
CA PRO A 405 -3.28 -16.90 -32.91
C PRO A 405 -3.17 -18.29 -32.26
N GLN A 406 -2.62 -18.35 -31.02
CA GLN A 406 -2.43 -19.59 -30.25
C GLN A 406 -3.57 -19.83 -29.24
N ALA A 407 -4.58 -18.95 -29.22
CA ALA A 407 -5.72 -19.12 -28.31
C ALA A 407 -6.56 -20.36 -28.65
N ALA A 408 -7.17 -20.93 -27.63
CA ALA A 408 -8.09 -22.07 -27.83
C ALA A 408 -9.28 -21.67 -28.73
N VAL A 409 -9.68 -22.57 -29.57
CA VAL A 409 -10.88 -22.40 -30.41
C VAL A 409 -12.13 -22.75 -29.58
N ILE A 410 -13.02 -21.77 -29.44
CA ILE A 410 -14.32 -21.96 -28.79
C ILE A 410 -15.26 -22.72 -29.74
N GLU A 411 -15.34 -22.26 -30.98
CA GLU A 411 -16.22 -22.80 -32.03
C GLU A 411 -15.69 -22.41 -33.41
N THR A 412 -15.85 -23.27 -34.41
CA THR A 412 -15.61 -22.92 -35.83
C THR A 412 -16.92 -22.46 -36.45
N LEU A 413 -17.02 -21.16 -36.75
CA LEU A 413 -18.19 -20.56 -37.37
C LEU A 413 -18.17 -20.77 -38.87
N PRO A 414 -19.29 -21.32 -39.49
CA PRO A 414 -19.36 -21.52 -40.94
C PRO A 414 -19.37 -20.20 -41.70
N SER A 415 -19.05 -20.28 -43.02
CA SER A 415 -19.26 -19.16 -43.94
C SER A 415 -20.72 -18.70 -43.94
N GLY A 416 -20.95 -17.38 -44.01
CA GLY A 416 -22.26 -16.78 -43.90
C GLY A 416 -22.76 -16.51 -42.49
N SER A 417 -22.07 -16.97 -41.45
CA SER A 417 -22.43 -16.69 -40.05
C SER A 417 -22.53 -15.22 -39.77
N ALA A 418 -23.63 -14.78 -39.17
CA ALA A 418 -23.82 -13.40 -38.75
C ALA A 418 -23.22 -13.17 -37.36
N VAL A 419 -22.43 -12.09 -37.21
CA VAL A 419 -21.82 -11.72 -35.96
C VAL A 419 -22.00 -10.23 -35.67
N ASP A 420 -22.18 -9.92 -34.40
CA ASP A 420 -22.12 -8.55 -33.85
C ASP A 420 -20.68 -8.21 -33.51
N VAL A 421 -20.07 -7.23 -34.16
CA VAL A 421 -18.75 -6.71 -33.82
C VAL A 421 -18.86 -5.78 -32.62
N LEU A 422 -18.15 -6.09 -31.53
CA LEU A 422 -18.21 -5.40 -30.24
C LEU A 422 -16.99 -4.51 -30.01
N GLY A 423 -15.83 -4.87 -30.57
CA GLY A 423 -14.57 -4.11 -30.40
C GLY A 423 -13.46 -4.68 -31.24
N VAL A 424 -12.28 -4.10 -31.14
CA VAL A 424 -11.07 -4.54 -31.87
C VAL A 424 -9.85 -4.55 -30.94
N PHE A 425 -8.85 -5.37 -31.23
CA PHE A 425 -7.54 -5.29 -30.60
C PHE A 425 -6.47 -5.85 -31.57
N GLY A 426 -5.55 -4.98 -32.02
CA GLY A 426 -4.61 -5.36 -33.06
C GLY A 426 -5.33 -5.83 -34.31
N SER A 427 -4.99 -7.05 -34.79
CA SER A 427 -5.62 -7.73 -35.93
C SER A 427 -6.80 -8.60 -35.54
N PHE A 428 -7.38 -8.45 -34.35
CA PHE A 428 -8.51 -9.23 -33.88
C PHE A 428 -9.77 -8.37 -33.69
N GLN A 429 -10.94 -8.99 -33.90
CA GLN A 429 -12.25 -8.42 -33.58
C GLN A 429 -12.89 -9.22 -32.46
N LEU A 430 -13.31 -8.53 -31.40
CA LEU A 430 -14.22 -9.10 -30.42
C LEU A 430 -15.61 -9.16 -31.02
N VAL A 431 -16.20 -10.33 -31.10
CA VAL A 431 -17.52 -10.54 -31.70
C VAL A 431 -18.44 -11.33 -30.79
N ARG A 432 -19.74 -11.16 -31.00
CA ARG A 432 -20.77 -12.01 -30.44
C ARG A 432 -21.54 -12.67 -31.57
N HIS A 433 -21.54 -14.02 -31.55
CA HIS A 433 -22.34 -14.82 -32.48
C HIS A 433 -23.82 -14.80 -32.08
N THR A 434 -24.72 -15.17 -33.01
CA THR A 434 -26.17 -15.20 -32.78
C THR A 434 -26.59 -16.22 -31.72
N THR A 435 -25.76 -17.24 -31.44
CA THR A 435 -25.92 -18.19 -30.31
C THR A 435 -25.66 -17.56 -28.95
N GLY A 436 -25.14 -16.32 -28.89
CA GLY A 436 -24.76 -15.65 -27.66
C GLY A 436 -23.29 -15.85 -27.28
N LEU A 437 -22.54 -16.74 -27.93
CA LEU A 437 -21.12 -16.94 -27.70
C LEU A 437 -20.33 -15.66 -28.07
N THR A 438 -19.41 -15.29 -27.22
CA THR A 438 -18.51 -14.13 -27.42
C THR A 438 -17.07 -14.63 -27.48
N GLY A 439 -16.32 -14.14 -28.44
CA GLY A 439 -14.90 -14.51 -28.65
C GLY A 439 -14.23 -13.59 -29.64
N TRP A 440 -13.04 -13.96 -30.07
CA TRP A 440 -12.20 -13.19 -30.96
C TRP A 440 -12.09 -13.85 -32.33
N LEU A 441 -12.23 -13.08 -33.38
CA LEU A 441 -11.94 -13.49 -34.75
C LEU A 441 -10.65 -12.80 -35.21
N SER A 442 -9.76 -13.55 -35.87
CA SER A 442 -8.64 -12.95 -36.58
C SER A 442 -9.19 -12.23 -37.80
N GLN A 443 -8.77 -10.98 -38.00
CA GLN A 443 -8.94 -10.31 -39.29
C GLN A 443 -7.95 -10.92 -40.25
N ALA A 444 -8.41 -11.50 -41.36
CA ALA A 444 -7.51 -11.83 -42.45
C ALA A 444 -6.77 -10.55 -42.89
N PRO A 445 -5.45 -10.63 -43.19
CA PRO A 445 -4.67 -9.47 -43.64
C PRO A 445 -5.24 -8.85 -44.88
#